data_8370bf4d962a2e86873e5164d7f21379
#
_entry.id   8370bf4d962a2e86873e5164d7f21379
#
_cell.length_a   1.000
_cell.length_b   1.000
_cell.length_c   1.000
_cell.angle_alpha   90.00
_cell.angle_beta   90.00
_cell.angle_gamma   90.00
#
_symmetry.space_group_name_H-M   'P 1'
#
loop_
_entity.id
_entity.type
_entity.pdbx_description
1 polymer ?
#
loop_
_entity_poly.entity_id
_entity_poly.type
_entity_poly.pdbx_seq_one_letter_code
_entity_poly.pdbx_strand_id
1 'polypeptide(L)'
;MELHTSGEDYLETVLILSRSCADVRSVDLAEHLGVSRPSVSRAVSLLRRGGFLESEGAYLRLTDAGREVAEGIYKKHCFFKARLMEVGVDEATAEKEACLIEHAVSDDSFDKLCVNTAPSTACNDGEPTAHTDKA
;
A
#
# COMPACT_ATOMS: atom_id res chain seq x y z
N MET A 1 -8.89 12.85 10.16
CA MET A 1 -9.38 12.95 8.80
C MET A 1 -9.52 11.56 8.21
N GLU A 2 -10.67 11.33 7.66
CA GLU A 2 -10.95 10.02 7.08
C GLU A 2 -10.48 9.99 5.63
N LEU A 3 -9.73 8.95 5.27
CA LEU A 3 -9.24 8.83 3.91
C LEU A 3 -10.16 7.98 3.06
N HIS A 4 -10.37 8.43 1.83
CA HIS A 4 -11.07 7.61 0.87
C HIS A 4 -10.14 6.56 0.31
N THR A 5 -10.72 5.52 -0.29
CA THR A 5 -9.97 4.44 -0.90
C THR A 5 -8.88 4.93 -1.84
N SER A 6 -9.21 5.92 -2.67
CA SER A 6 -8.23 6.42 -3.62
C SER A 6 -7.06 7.12 -2.91
N GLY A 7 -7.33 7.81 -1.80
CA GLY A 7 -6.24 8.43 -1.03
C GLY A 7 -5.29 7.39 -0.48
N GLU A 8 -5.84 6.29 0.01
CA GLU A 8 -5.03 5.19 0.51
C GLU A 8 -4.19 4.58 -0.62
N ASP A 9 -4.77 4.43 -1.81
CA ASP A 9 -4.05 3.92 -2.96
C ASP A 9 -2.85 4.80 -3.31
N TYR A 10 -3.03 6.12 -3.26
CA TYR A 10 -1.93 7.03 -3.55
C TYR A 10 -0.81 6.88 -2.53
N LEU A 11 -1.15 6.79 -1.25
CA LEU A 11 -0.13 6.65 -0.21
C LEU A 11 0.60 5.32 -0.34
N GLU A 12 -0.14 4.26 -0.61
CA GLU A 12 0.47 2.95 -0.81
C GLU A 12 1.41 2.98 -2.00
N THR A 13 1.02 3.65 -3.07
CA THR A 13 1.86 3.74 -4.27
C THR A 13 3.14 4.51 -3.99
N VAL A 14 3.06 5.60 -3.23
CA VAL A 14 4.28 6.32 -2.86
C VAL A 14 5.21 5.41 -2.07
N LEU A 15 4.66 4.62 -1.15
CA LEU A 15 5.45 3.68 -0.38
C LEU A 15 6.15 2.66 -1.29
N ILE A 16 5.39 2.05 -2.19
CA ILE A 16 5.92 1.03 -3.09
C ILE A 16 7.01 1.61 -3.98
N LEU A 17 6.74 2.75 -4.58
CA LEU A 17 7.70 3.37 -5.50
C LEU A 17 8.95 3.84 -4.77
N SER A 18 8.82 4.30 -3.53
CA SER A 18 9.98 4.77 -2.78
C SER A 18 10.92 3.63 -2.39
N ARG A 19 10.46 2.40 -2.44
CA ARG A 19 11.31 1.24 -2.18
C ARG A 19 12.20 0.88 -3.36
N SER A 20 11.70 1.15 -4.57
CA SER A 20 12.49 0.85 -5.75
C SER A 20 13.23 2.08 -6.28
N CYS A 21 12.82 3.27 -5.85
CA CYS A 21 13.35 4.50 -6.36
C CYS A 21 13.24 5.54 -5.24
N ALA A 22 14.34 6.18 -4.89
CA ALA A 22 14.34 7.09 -3.74
C ALA A 22 13.45 8.30 -3.96
N ASP A 23 13.35 8.77 -5.21
CA ASP A 23 12.67 10.02 -5.51
C ASP A 23 11.39 9.75 -6.29
N VAL A 24 10.26 9.98 -5.66
CA VAL A 24 8.95 9.74 -6.26
C VAL A 24 8.35 11.08 -6.67
N ARG A 25 7.86 11.16 -7.90
CA ARG A 25 7.23 12.37 -8.42
C ARG A 25 5.79 12.08 -8.79
N SER A 26 5.02 13.16 -8.96
CA SER A 26 3.61 13.02 -9.34
C SER A 26 3.42 12.23 -10.63
N VAL A 27 4.34 12.41 -11.60
CA VAL A 27 4.22 11.67 -12.86
C VAL A 27 4.37 10.16 -12.63
N ASP A 28 5.18 9.78 -11.65
CA ASP A 28 5.35 8.36 -11.34
C ASP A 28 4.05 7.76 -10.80
N LEU A 29 3.33 8.52 -9.97
CA LEU A 29 2.04 8.08 -9.48
C LEU A 29 1.03 7.95 -10.60
N ALA A 30 1.01 8.92 -11.50
CA ALA A 30 0.08 8.89 -12.63
C ALA A 30 0.30 7.64 -13.48
N GLU A 31 1.56 7.32 -13.76
CA GLU A 31 1.88 6.16 -14.57
C GLU A 31 1.54 4.86 -13.87
N HIS A 32 1.89 4.77 -12.61
CA HIS A 32 1.66 3.53 -11.86
C HIS A 32 0.17 3.24 -11.71
N LEU A 33 -0.61 4.27 -11.41
CA LEU A 33 -2.04 4.10 -11.14
C LEU A 33 -2.90 4.20 -12.40
N GLY A 34 -2.32 4.64 -13.50
CA GLY A 34 -3.09 4.77 -14.74
C GLY A 34 -4.14 5.87 -14.68
N VAL A 35 -3.84 6.97 -13.99
CA VAL A 35 -4.76 8.08 -13.83
C VAL A 35 -4.16 9.34 -14.44
N SER A 36 -5.00 10.35 -14.63
CA SER A 36 -4.56 11.59 -15.26
C SER A 36 -3.72 12.43 -14.30
N ARG A 37 -2.89 13.30 -14.86
CA ARG A 37 -2.09 14.21 -14.05
C ARG A 37 -2.93 15.15 -13.20
N PRO A 38 -4.02 15.74 -13.73
CA PRO A 38 -4.87 16.56 -12.85
C PRO A 38 -5.45 15.79 -11.67
N SER A 39 -5.79 14.52 -11.87
CA SER A 39 -6.27 13.69 -10.76
C SER A 39 -5.21 13.52 -9.69
N VAL A 40 -3.97 13.26 -10.12
CA VAL A 40 -2.85 13.13 -9.19
C VAL A 40 -2.63 14.43 -8.44
N SER A 41 -2.62 15.56 -9.16
CA SER A 41 -2.42 16.86 -8.53
C SER A 41 -3.43 17.14 -7.44
N ARG A 42 -4.70 16.84 -7.72
CA ARG A 42 -5.76 17.03 -6.72
C ARG A 42 -5.55 16.14 -5.52
N ALA A 43 -5.26 14.87 -5.76
CA ALA A 43 -5.05 13.92 -4.67
C ALA A 43 -3.85 14.28 -3.82
N VAL A 44 -2.74 14.64 -4.46
CA VAL A 44 -1.53 15.04 -3.74
C VAL A 44 -1.80 16.28 -2.90
N SER A 45 -2.51 17.23 -3.46
CA SER A 45 -2.85 18.44 -2.73
C SER A 45 -3.65 18.15 -1.47
N LEU A 46 -4.66 17.28 -1.60
CA LEU A 46 -5.48 16.90 -0.47
C LEU A 46 -4.68 16.14 0.58
N LEU A 47 -3.82 15.24 0.14
CA LEU A 47 -3.03 14.44 1.07
C LEU A 47 -1.98 15.29 1.79
N ARG A 48 -1.42 16.28 1.11
CA ARG A 48 -0.51 17.22 1.76
C ARG A 48 -1.25 18.05 2.80
N ARG A 49 -2.43 18.52 2.46
CA ARG A 49 -3.22 19.30 3.36
C ARG A 49 -3.64 18.50 4.60
N GLY A 50 -3.87 17.20 4.39
CA GLY A 50 -4.22 16.32 5.49
C GLY A 50 -3.05 15.87 6.34
N GLY A 51 -1.82 16.19 5.92
CA GLY A 51 -0.65 15.81 6.71
C GLY A 51 -0.10 14.43 6.41
N PHE A 52 -0.48 13.85 5.28
CA PHE A 52 -0.03 12.49 4.91
C PHE A 52 1.14 12.51 3.92
N LEU A 53 1.28 13.59 3.16
CA LEU A 53 2.38 13.74 2.22
C LEU A 53 3.05 15.09 2.45
N GLU A 54 4.31 15.16 2.09
CA GLU A 54 5.03 16.42 2.02
C GLU A 54 5.85 16.44 0.74
N SER A 55 6.24 17.64 0.33
CA SER A 55 7.04 17.80 -0.87
C SER A 55 8.43 18.27 -0.52
N GLU A 56 9.39 17.73 -1.23
CA GLU A 56 10.77 18.19 -1.14
C GLU A 56 11.17 18.52 -2.56
N GLY A 57 11.02 19.80 -2.94
CA GLY A 57 11.17 20.18 -4.34
C GLY A 57 10.11 19.53 -5.20
N ALA A 58 10.52 18.80 -6.21
CA ALA A 58 9.60 18.09 -7.10
C ALA A 58 9.25 16.68 -6.58
N TYR A 59 9.83 16.29 -5.47
CA TYR A 59 9.67 14.93 -4.98
C TYR A 59 8.66 14.85 -3.84
N LEU A 60 7.98 13.71 -3.77
CA LEU A 60 6.96 13.46 -2.74
C LEU A 60 7.54 12.53 -1.69
N ARG A 61 7.20 12.82 -0.43
CA ARG A 61 7.63 12.01 0.70
C ARG A 61 6.43 11.71 1.57
N LEU A 62 6.40 10.52 2.14
CA LEU A 62 5.39 10.20 3.14
C LEU A 62 5.79 10.85 4.46
N THR A 63 4.82 11.47 5.13
CA THR A 63 5.01 11.88 6.50
C THR A 63 4.91 10.64 7.37
N ASP A 64 5.18 10.77 8.67
CA ASP A 64 4.99 9.64 9.59
C ASP A 64 3.56 9.13 9.53
N ALA A 65 2.58 10.04 9.50
CA ALA A 65 1.18 9.65 9.42
C ALA A 65 0.87 8.95 8.10
N GLY A 66 1.43 9.47 7.00
CA GLY A 66 1.23 8.84 5.69
C GLY A 66 1.86 7.47 5.61
N ARG A 67 3.03 7.31 6.20
CA ARG A 67 3.71 6.02 6.20
C ARG A 67 2.92 5.00 7.00
N GLU A 68 2.37 5.41 8.12
CA GLU A 68 1.58 4.50 8.93
C GLU A 68 0.38 3.96 8.16
N VAL A 69 -0.33 4.85 7.45
CA VAL A 69 -1.46 4.45 6.63
C VAL A 69 -1.01 3.53 5.50
N ALA A 70 0.05 3.94 4.79
CA ALA A 70 0.52 3.17 3.64
C ALA A 70 0.99 1.78 4.04
N GLU A 71 1.72 1.68 5.13
CA GLU A 71 2.20 0.38 5.58
C GLU A 71 1.07 -0.51 6.06
N GLY A 72 0.07 0.08 6.70
CA GLY A 72 -1.10 -0.69 7.13
C GLY A 72 -1.86 -1.28 5.95
N ILE A 73 -2.05 -0.48 4.91
CA ILE A 73 -2.73 -0.94 3.71
C ILE A 73 -1.89 -2.00 3.00
N TYR A 74 -0.58 -1.79 2.91
CA TYR A 74 0.30 -2.73 2.25
C TYR A 74 0.30 -4.09 2.95
N LYS A 75 0.28 -4.09 4.28
CA LYS A 75 0.19 -5.34 5.04
C LYS A 75 -1.08 -6.11 4.71
N LYS A 76 -2.20 -5.41 4.61
CA LYS A 76 -3.46 -6.05 4.26
C LYS A 76 -3.39 -6.63 2.86
N HIS A 77 -2.82 -5.86 1.94
CA HIS A 77 -2.65 -6.32 0.57
C HIS A 77 -1.90 -7.64 0.51
N CYS A 78 -0.75 -7.69 1.17
CA CYS A 78 0.09 -8.88 1.16
C CYS A 78 -0.61 -10.07 1.79
N PHE A 79 -1.29 -9.84 2.90
CA PHE A 79 -2.00 -10.89 3.60
C PHE A 79 -3.07 -11.53 2.72
N PHE A 80 -3.92 -10.69 2.12
CA PHE A 80 -5.02 -11.22 1.33
C PHE A 80 -4.55 -11.82 0.02
N LYS A 81 -3.53 -11.22 -0.59
CA LYS A 81 -2.97 -11.82 -1.80
C LYS A 81 -2.45 -13.22 -1.50
N ALA A 82 -1.72 -13.38 -0.42
CA ALA A 82 -1.18 -14.68 -0.04
C ALA A 82 -2.28 -15.69 0.24
N ARG A 83 -3.31 -15.28 0.97
CA ARG A 83 -4.42 -16.18 1.28
C ARG A 83 -5.11 -16.67 0.03
N LEU A 84 -5.35 -15.77 -0.91
CA LEU A 84 -6.00 -16.13 -2.16
C LEU A 84 -5.15 -17.10 -2.97
N MET A 85 -3.86 -16.85 -3.04
CA MET A 85 -2.97 -17.72 -3.79
C MET A 85 -2.85 -19.11 -3.16
N GLU A 86 -2.93 -19.17 -1.83
CA GLU A 86 -2.86 -20.45 -1.14
C GLU A 86 -4.03 -21.36 -1.48
N VAL A 87 -5.18 -20.81 -1.76
CA VAL A 87 -6.34 -21.62 -2.13
C VAL A 87 -6.49 -21.78 -3.62
N GLY A 88 -5.49 -21.36 -4.40
CA GLY A 88 -5.46 -21.66 -5.82
C GLY A 88 -5.81 -20.51 -6.74
N VAL A 89 -6.02 -19.31 -6.21
CA VAL A 89 -6.29 -18.16 -7.08
C VAL A 89 -4.98 -17.74 -7.75
N ASP A 90 -5.03 -17.49 -9.06
CA ASP A 90 -3.82 -17.11 -9.79
C ASP A 90 -3.33 -15.74 -9.33
N GLU A 91 -2.05 -15.50 -9.57
CA GLU A 91 -1.40 -14.31 -9.03
C GLU A 91 -2.05 -13.01 -9.50
N ALA A 92 -2.37 -12.92 -10.79
CA ALA A 92 -2.95 -11.69 -11.32
C ALA A 92 -4.31 -11.38 -10.68
N THR A 93 -5.12 -12.41 -10.50
CA THR A 93 -6.43 -12.25 -9.87
C THR A 93 -6.26 -11.94 -8.39
N ALA A 94 -5.34 -12.64 -7.72
CA ALA A 94 -5.09 -12.41 -6.29
C ALA A 94 -4.63 -10.98 -6.04
N GLU A 95 -3.76 -10.47 -6.91
CA GLU A 95 -3.27 -9.10 -6.80
C GLU A 95 -4.42 -8.10 -6.92
N LYS A 96 -5.26 -8.30 -7.91
CA LYS A 96 -6.38 -7.40 -8.16
C LYS A 96 -7.40 -7.43 -7.02
N GLU A 97 -7.73 -8.62 -6.56
CA GLU A 97 -8.74 -8.74 -5.52
C GLU A 97 -8.22 -8.29 -4.17
N ALA A 98 -6.95 -8.53 -3.88
CA ALA A 98 -6.35 -8.02 -2.64
C ALA A 98 -6.42 -6.50 -2.60
N CYS A 99 -6.21 -5.84 -3.74
CA CYS A 99 -6.33 -4.39 -3.81
C CYS A 99 -7.72 -3.90 -3.43
N LEU A 100 -8.75 -4.68 -3.75
CA LEU A 100 -10.12 -4.31 -3.37
C LEU A 100 -10.38 -4.59 -1.90
N ILE A 101 -9.93 -5.74 -1.42
CA ILE A 101 -10.21 -6.18 -0.05
C ILE A 101 -9.51 -5.29 0.97
N GLU A 102 -8.30 -4.84 0.64
CA GLU A 102 -7.47 -4.13 1.62
C GLU A 102 -8.13 -2.87 2.15
N HIS A 103 -9.01 -2.26 1.38
CA HIS A 103 -9.69 -1.05 1.80
C HIS A 103 -11.00 -1.31 2.51
N ALA A 104 -11.46 -2.55 2.47
CA ALA A 104 -12.77 -2.91 3.02
C ALA A 104 -12.69 -3.48 4.43
N VAL A 105 -11.51 -3.84 4.88
CA VAL A 105 -11.33 -4.52 6.17
C VAL A 105 -10.72 -3.53 7.16
N SER A 106 -11.35 -3.40 8.32
CA SER A 106 -10.83 -2.50 9.37
C SER A 106 -9.54 -3.06 9.96
N ASP A 107 -8.79 -2.17 10.61
CA ASP A 107 -7.57 -2.59 11.28
C ASP A 107 -7.86 -3.62 12.35
N ASP A 108 -8.97 -3.43 13.10
CA ASP A 108 -9.35 -4.36 14.15
C ASP A 108 -9.66 -5.74 13.59
N SER A 109 -10.44 -5.80 12.51
CA SER A 109 -10.75 -7.08 11.88
C SER A 109 -9.50 -7.73 11.33
N PHE A 110 -8.62 -6.93 10.72
CA PHE A 110 -7.39 -7.46 10.17
C PHE A 110 -6.49 -8.05 11.26
N ASP A 111 -6.37 -7.34 12.39
CA ASP A 111 -5.55 -7.84 13.50
C ASP A 111 -6.08 -9.20 13.97
N LYS A 112 -7.40 -9.34 14.04
CA LYS A 112 -7.99 -10.60 14.47
C LYS A 112 -7.77 -11.73 13.47
N LEU A 113 -7.81 -11.37 12.18
CA LEU A 113 -7.48 -12.34 11.14
C LEU A 113 -6.05 -12.81 11.26
N CYS A 114 -5.13 -11.90 11.52
CA CYS A 114 -3.72 -12.24 11.63
C CYS A 114 -3.44 -13.16 12.82
N VAL A 115 -4.15 -12.96 13.91
CA VAL A 115 -3.98 -13.79 15.12
C VAL A 115 -4.45 -15.21 14.85
N ASN A 116 -5.49 -15.37 14.05
CA ASN A 116 -6.13 -16.65 13.86
C ASN A 116 -5.72 -17.42 12.62
N THR A 117 -4.70 -16.91 11.90
CA THR A 117 -4.21 -17.59 10.70
C THR A 117 -2.70 -17.68 10.76
N ALA A 118 -2.16 -18.58 9.96
CA ALA A 118 -0.71 -18.72 9.87
C ALA A 118 -0.10 -17.45 9.24
N PRO A 119 1.09 -17.07 9.66
CA PRO A 119 1.73 -15.91 9.07
C PRO A 119 1.97 -16.09 7.59
N SER A 120 1.88 -15.00 6.87
CA SER A 120 2.15 -14.98 5.44
C SER A 120 3.53 -14.43 5.19
N THR A 121 4.24 -15.05 4.29
CA THR A 121 5.54 -14.53 3.88
C THR A 121 5.50 -13.90 2.51
N ALA A 122 4.31 -13.71 1.98
CA ALA A 122 4.18 -13.30 0.60
C ALA A 122 4.72 -11.91 0.29
N CYS A 123 4.76 -11.04 1.26
CA CYS A 123 5.24 -9.68 1.01
C CYS A 123 6.46 -9.38 1.81
N ASN A 124 7.44 -10.15 1.55
CA ASN A 124 8.69 -9.98 2.22
C ASN A 124 9.57 -8.96 1.51
N ASP A 125 9.11 -7.97 1.13
CA ASP A 125 9.70 -6.80 0.55
C ASP A 125 11.17 -6.66 0.43
N GLY A 126 11.86 -7.69 0.22
CA GLY A 126 13.29 -7.59 0.16
C GLY A 126 13.94 -7.46 1.52
N GLU A 127 13.21 -7.62 2.56
CA GLU A 127 13.80 -7.77 3.87
C GLU A 127 14.55 -9.08 3.88
N PRO A 128 15.79 -9.01 4.11
CA PRO A 128 16.54 -10.25 4.01
C PRO A 128 16.19 -11.23 5.07
N THR A 129 15.52 -10.99 5.93
CA THR A 129 15.27 -11.90 6.92
C THR A 129 14.31 -12.77 6.90
N ALA A 130 14.23 -13.04 6.97
CA ALA A 130 13.58 -13.73 7.04
C ALA A 130 13.05 -14.59 7.50
N HIS A 131 13.14 -14.71 7.54
CA HIS A 131 12.75 -15.42 7.95
C HIS A 131 12.40 -16.39 7.97
N THR A 132 12.31 -16.62 7.86
CA THR A 132 12.07 -17.36 7.91
C THR A 132 11.70 -18.30 8.22
N ASP A 133 11.52 -18.56 8.34
CA ASP A 133 11.27 -19.37 8.63
C ASP A 133 10.83 -20.20 8.91
N LYS A 134 10.58 -20.50 8.98
CA LYS A 134 10.27 -21.27 9.23
C LYS A 134 9.63 -21.96 9.44
N ALA A 135 9.34 -22.04 9.26
CA ALA A 135 8.83 -22.79 9.41
C ALA A 135 8.40 -23.19 9.49
#